data_9210240b3a46d5cdbce330dc2f31c233
#
_entry.id   9210240b3a46d5cdbce330dc2f31c233
#
_cell.length_a   1.000
_cell.length_b   1.000
_cell.length_c   1.000
_cell.angle_alpha   90.00
_cell.angle_beta   90.00
_cell.angle_gamma   90.00
#
_symmetry.space_group_name_H-M   'P 1'
#
loop_
_entity.id
_entity.type
_entity.pdbx_description
1 polymer ?
#
loop_
_entity_poly.entity_id
_entity_poly.type
_entity_poly.pdbx_seq_one_letter_code
_entity_poly.pdbx_strand_id
1 'polypeptide(L)'
;MFFFPFRKATEHHISLEFTGSYATRKMSICRTSKVPRAVPMPLEVVLTIIEAAYYDDDLEANDTLLKACALVCKDWSAPAQKLLFSNVTLRTQTAYLAFRRAVDRNSERGRMLGDAVVRMRVVLDHNQPFHLSPHCFAHAVTLCPNLYELKLALYGCADPDKDIVGVPDISRMRRPAPSFDKPTLALLKSGPRITSLQFSNWSENCQSITQFLDVWPTLKSLVIRGTPPKLPSASSEPFPCALEELRMNFQTPPSIDFMKWLLRNSVDTLRILELEREPAPDLLDYLVSAHGAVLHSLALPACGSHEQALAVQKCQRLRELRIENPWASPMVYRKLPEVLQHIALGLDRNTALQPVLETVKSRESLRVVTVHLWDGGEHHPQLPALKIACAYRGLDLRMTTDIQIFRALIVRIFDVFGILLVILTILFIIF
;
A
#
# COMPACT_ATOMS: atom_id res chain seq x y z
N MET A 1 23.26 17.91 -2.40
CA MET A 1 23.73 16.50 -2.38
C MET A 1 23.85 16.10 -0.92
N PHE A 2 22.74 15.65 -0.31
CA PHE A 2 22.73 15.24 1.10
C PHE A 2 22.40 13.75 1.14
N PHE A 3 23.39 12.97 1.58
CA PHE A 3 23.23 11.57 1.89
C PHE A 3 22.58 11.41 3.26
N PHE A 4 21.42 10.78 3.33
CA PHE A 4 20.87 10.27 4.58
C PHE A 4 21.32 8.83 4.78
N PRO A 5 21.89 8.48 5.94
CA PRO A 5 22.28 7.12 6.22
C PRO A 5 21.02 6.28 6.51
N PHE A 6 20.83 5.22 5.73
CA PHE A 6 19.89 4.15 6.04
C PHE A 6 20.29 3.49 7.37
N ARG A 7 19.47 3.62 8.40
CA ARG A 7 19.55 2.75 9.58
C ARG A 7 19.19 1.34 9.16
N LYS A 8 20.16 0.43 9.22
CA LYS A 8 19.96 -1.01 9.10
C LYS A 8 19.01 -1.45 10.20
N ALA A 9 17.82 -1.93 9.84
CA ALA A 9 17.03 -2.77 10.71
C ALA A 9 17.81 -4.06 10.92
N THR A 10 18.14 -4.36 12.16
CA THR A 10 18.79 -5.62 12.59
C THR A 10 17.82 -6.76 12.33
N GLU A 11 18.09 -7.54 11.30
CA GLU A 11 17.45 -8.83 11.07
C GLU A 11 17.89 -9.79 12.16
N HIS A 12 17.00 -10.07 13.10
CA HIS A 12 17.18 -11.21 13.99
C HIS A 12 16.85 -12.50 13.23
N HIS A 13 17.90 -13.16 12.69
CA HIS A 13 17.83 -14.54 12.26
C HIS A 13 17.62 -15.42 13.48
N ILE A 14 16.41 -15.89 13.70
CA ILE A 14 16.14 -17.00 14.63
C ILE A 14 16.39 -18.29 13.84
N SER A 15 17.59 -18.86 14.03
CA SER A 15 17.91 -20.21 13.63
C SER A 15 17.31 -21.16 14.69
N LEU A 16 16.26 -21.88 14.34
CA LEU A 16 15.70 -22.95 15.17
C LEU A 16 16.50 -24.23 14.91
N GLU A 17 17.55 -24.47 15.68
CA GLU A 17 18.17 -25.78 15.79
C GLU A 17 17.33 -26.64 16.74
N PHE A 18 16.67 -27.64 16.20
CA PHE A 18 16.04 -28.70 16.99
C PHE A 18 17.08 -29.75 17.38
N THR A 19 17.68 -29.62 18.56
CA THR A 19 18.37 -30.75 19.21
C THR A 19 17.38 -31.47 20.10
N GLY A 20 16.82 -32.57 19.56
CA GLY A 20 15.97 -33.47 20.33
C GLY A 20 16.78 -34.35 21.27
N SER A 21 16.60 -34.17 22.57
CA SER A 21 16.98 -35.18 23.58
C SER A 21 15.71 -35.63 24.31
N TYR A 22 15.21 -36.78 23.93
CA TYR A 22 14.08 -37.42 24.63
C TYR A 22 14.60 -38.19 25.86
N ALA A 23 14.49 -37.60 27.04
CA ALA A 23 14.57 -38.33 28.29
C ALA A 23 13.17 -38.84 28.67
N THR A 24 12.93 -40.13 28.45
CA THR A 24 11.72 -40.83 28.90
C THR A 24 11.72 -40.94 30.44
N ARG A 25 10.95 -40.08 31.09
CA ARG A 25 10.63 -40.25 32.51
C ARG A 25 9.22 -40.85 32.62
N LYS A 26 9.16 -42.16 32.92
CA LYS A 26 7.92 -42.81 33.34
C LYS A 26 7.46 -42.20 34.67
N MET A 27 6.42 -41.37 34.62
CA MET A 27 5.62 -41.06 35.81
C MET A 27 4.27 -41.77 35.71
N SER A 28 4.12 -42.79 36.54
CA SER A 28 2.85 -43.41 36.87
C SER A 28 2.09 -42.46 37.80
N ILE A 29 1.03 -41.83 37.31
CA ILE A 29 0.08 -41.10 38.14
C ILE A 29 -1.32 -41.63 37.81
N CYS A 30 -1.76 -42.51 38.72
CA CYS A 30 -3.14 -42.84 38.85
C CYS A 30 -3.91 -41.67 39.48
N ARG A 31 -4.86 -41.09 38.80
CA ARG A 31 -6.11 -40.51 39.36
C ARG A 31 -7.01 -40.08 38.23
N THR A 32 -8.08 -40.81 38.03
CA THR A 32 -9.21 -40.45 37.21
C THR A 32 -9.96 -39.26 37.79
N SER A 33 -9.47 -38.04 37.54
CA SER A 33 -10.31 -36.87 37.63
C SER A 33 -11.10 -36.80 36.34
N LYS A 34 -12.43 -36.81 36.43
CA LYS A 34 -13.33 -36.50 35.31
C LYS A 34 -12.92 -35.10 34.80
N VAL A 35 -12.13 -35.07 33.73
CA VAL A 35 -11.83 -33.85 33.01
C VAL A 35 -13.20 -33.26 32.59
N PRO A 36 -13.55 -32.03 33.02
CA PRO A 36 -14.79 -31.41 32.56
C PRO A 36 -14.78 -31.41 31.05
N ARG A 37 -15.85 -31.97 30.44
CA ARG A 37 -16.00 -31.92 28.99
C ARG A 37 -15.94 -30.48 28.58
N ALA A 38 -14.83 -30.09 27.92
CA ALA A 38 -14.73 -28.77 27.31
C ALA A 38 -15.92 -28.59 26.35
N VAL A 39 -16.74 -27.62 26.62
CA VAL A 39 -17.83 -27.24 25.69
C VAL A 39 -17.14 -26.75 24.42
N PRO A 40 -17.39 -27.38 23.26
CA PRO A 40 -16.77 -26.89 22.03
C PRO A 40 -17.24 -25.47 21.78
N MET A 41 -16.28 -24.56 21.61
CA MET A 41 -16.57 -23.17 21.27
C MET A 41 -17.16 -23.13 19.85
N PRO A 42 -18.29 -22.45 19.61
CA PRO A 42 -18.84 -22.28 18.26
C PRO A 42 -17.82 -21.65 17.32
N LEU A 43 -17.77 -22.11 16.07
CA LEU A 43 -16.80 -21.64 15.07
C LEU A 43 -16.90 -20.13 14.85
N GLU A 44 -18.09 -19.57 14.91
CA GLU A 44 -18.37 -18.13 14.78
C GLU A 44 -17.66 -17.32 15.86
N VAL A 45 -17.66 -17.82 17.10
CA VAL A 45 -16.96 -17.17 18.22
C VAL A 45 -15.45 -17.23 18.01
N VAL A 46 -14.94 -18.36 17.52
CA VAL A 46 -13.50 -18.52 17.19
C VAL A 46 -13.09 -17.53 16.10
N LEU A 47 -13.89 -17.41 15.03
CA LEU A 47 -13.65 -16.47 13.94
C LEU A 47 -13.64 -15.03 14.47
N THR A 48 -14.63 -14.64 15.25
CA THR A 48 -14.72 -13.30 15.84
C THR A 48 -13.51 -12.96 16.72
N ILE A 49 -13.04 -13.92 17.53
CA ILE A 49 -11.84 -13.73 18.37
C ILE A 49 -10.60 -13.55 17.51
N ILE A 50 -10.40 -14.41 16.51
CA ILE A 50 -9.25 -14.35 15.63
C ILE A 50 -9.26 -13.06 14.82
N GLU A 51 -10.40 -12.64 14.28
CA GLU A 51 -10.56 -11.40 13.52
C GLU A 51 -10.35 -10.15 14.38
N ALA A 52 -10.91 -10.13 15.59
CA ALA A 52 -10.72 -9.02 16.53
C ALA A 52 -9.26 -8.86 16.98
N ALA A 53 -8.52 -9.97 17.07
CA ALA A 53 -7.11 -9.99 17.47
C ALA A 53 -6.13 -10.01 16.28
N TYR A 54 -6.64 -9.99 15.04
CA TYR A 54 -5.84 -10.05 13.82
C TYR A 54 -4.95 -8.82 13.64
N TYR A 55 -5.48 -7.67 13.99
CA TYR A 55 -4.71 -6.42 13.96
C TYR A 55 -4.22 -6.09 15.38
N ASP A 56 -2.96 -5.73 15.49
CA ASP A 56 -2.41 -5.12 16.70
C ASP A 56 -2.84 -3.64 16.83
N ASP A 57 -2.36 -2.97 17.88
CA ASP A 57 -2.67 -1.56 18.14
C ASP A 57 -2.22 -0.63 17.00
N ASP A 58 -1.22 -1.04 16.22
CA ASP A 58 -0.71 -0.33 15.05
C ASP A 58 -1.46 -0.70 13.76
N LEU A 59 -2.49 -1.53 13.85
CA LEU A 59 -3.26 -2.09 12.74
C LEU A 59 -2.41 -2.93 11.76
N GLU A 60 -1.28 -3.44 12.21
CA GLU A 60 -0.50 -4.45 11.50
C GLU A 60 -1.05 -5.85 11.80
N ALA A 61 -0.87 -6.77 10.86
CA ALA A 61 -1.33 -8.14 11.05
C ALA A 61 -0.49 -8.86 12.12
N ASN A 62 -1.13 -9.36 13.17
CA ASN A 62 -0.46 -10.07 14.25
C ASN A 62 -0.14 -11.53 13.87
N ASP A 63 0.87 -11.68 13.02
CA ASP A 63 1.32 -12.99 12.53
C ASP A 63 1.69 -13.96 13.65
N THR A 64 2.24 -13.45 14.76
CA THR A 64 2.66 -14.28 15.90
C THR A 64 1.45 -14.92 16.57
N LEU A 65 0.40 -14.13 16.80
CA LEU A 65 -0.86 -14.64 17.36
C LEU A 65 -1.51 -15.64 16.41
N LEU A 66 -1.60 -15.34 15.12
CA LEU A 66 -2.19 -16.26 14.14
C LEU A 66 -1.44 -17.59 14.06
N LYS A 67 -0.10 -17.57 14.11
CA LYS A 67 0.71 -18.78 14.16
C LYS A 67 0.41 -19.60 15.43
N ALA A 68 0.26 -18.94 16.59
CA ALA A 68 -0.14 -19.60 17.82
C ALA A 68 -1.56 -20.20 17.70
N CYS A 69 -2.53 -19.43 17.21
CA CYS A 69 -3.90 -19.91 16.97
C CYS A 69 -3.96 -21.13 16.03
N ALA A 70 -3.13 -21.16 14.99
CA ALA A 70 -3.05 -22.29 14.06
C ALA A 70 -2.58 -23.60 14.72
N LEU A 71 -1.98 -23.55 15.91
CA LEU A 71 -1.48 -24.70 16.68
C LEU A 71 -2.38 -25.12 17.84
N VAL A 72 -3.43 -24.37 18.16
CA VAL A 72 -4.31 -24.66 19.33
C VAL A 72 -5.12 -25.95 19.10
N CYS A 73 -5.93 -26.01 18.05
CA CYS A 73 -6.71 -27.20 17.67
C CYS A 73 -7.12 -27.10 16.19
N LYS A 74 -7.76 -28.15 15.67
CA LYS A 74 -8.17 -28.22 14.25
C LYS A 74 -9.15 -27.11 13.87
N ASP A 75 -10.08 -26.76 14.74
CA ASP A 75 -11.12 -25.75 14.47
C ASP A 75 -10.54 -24.34 14.40
N TRP A 76 -9.50 -24.06 15.18
CA TRP A 76 -8.75 -22.80 15.13
C TRP A 76 -7.74 -22.74 13.99
N SER A 77 -7.18 -23.91 13.64
CA SER A 77 -6.11 -24.00 12.65
C SER A 77 -6.53 -23.54 11.26
N ALA A 78 -7.68 -23.95 10.77
CA ALA A 78 -8.13 -23.61 9.43
C ALA A 78 -8.37 -22.09 9.25
N PRO A 79 -9.15 -21.39 10.10
CA PRO A 79 -9.33 -19.95 9.98
C PRO A 79 -8.03 -19.15 10.19
N ALA A 80 -7.21 -19.53 11.17
CA ALA A 80 -5.94 -18.85 11.38
C ALA A 80 -4.98 -19.00 10.18
N GLN A 81 -4.91 -20.17 9.55
CA GLN A 81 -4.15 -20.37 8.33
C GLN A 81 -4.70 -19.59 7.14
N LYS A 82 -6.02 -19.47 6.96
CA LYS A 82 -6.62 -18.62 5.93
C LYS A 82 -6.19 -17.17 6.09
N LEU A 83 -6.22 -16.64 7.30
CA LEU A 83 -5.79 -15.27 7.57
C LEU A 83 -4.28 -15.08 7.35
N LEU A 84 -3.43 -16.02 7.79
CA LEU A 84 -1.99 -16.00 7.51
C LEU A 84 -1.69 -16.02 6.02
N PHE A 85 -2.48 -16.72 5.21
CA PHE A 85 -2.30 -16.79 3.77
C PHE A 85 -3.02 -15.69 3.01
N SER A 86 -3.82 -14.85 3.67
CA SER A 86 -4.50 -13.71 3.01
C SER A 86 -3.51 -12.71 2.42
N ASN A 87 -2.33 -12.57 3.01
CA ASN A 87 -1.26 -11.67 2.56
C ASN A 87 0.07 -12.44 2.45
N VAL A 88 0.51 -12.70 1.25
CA VAL A 88 1.71 -13.51 0.96
C VAL A 88 2.84 -12.64 0.44
N THR A 89 4.06 -12.85 0.95
CA THR A 89 5.27 -12.17 0.45
C THR A 89 6.24 -13.17 -0.18
N LEU A 90 6.60 -12.96 -1.45
CA LEU A 90 7.57 -13.76 -2.20
C LEU A 90 8.77 -12.92 -2.62
N ARG A 91 9.97 -13.27 -2.14
CA ARG A 91 11.22 -12.57 -2.45
C ARG A 91 12.28 -13.47 -3.06
N THR A 92 12.22 -14.76 -2.77
CA THR A 92 13.26 -15.73 -3.15
C THR A 92 12.66 -16.96 -3.82
N GLN A 93 13.48 -17.68 -4.57
CA GLN A 93 13.07 -18.93 -5.19
C GLN A 93 12.69 -20.01 -4.16
N THR A 94 13.34 -20.01 -2.99
CA THR A 94 13.00 -20.93 -1.90
C THR A 94 11.62 -20.62 -1.30
N ALA A 95 11.31 -19.34 -1.08
CA ALA A 95 9.98 -18.92 -0.63
C ALA A 95 8.89 -19.32 -1.62
N TYR A 96 9.12 -19.15 -2.92
CA TYR A 96 8.20 -19.61 -3.96
C TYR A 96 7.98 -21.13 -3.92
N LEU A 97 9.04 -21.93 -3.82
CA LEU A 97 8.91 -23.38 -3.75
C LEU A 97 8.12 -23.86 -2.51
N ALA A 98 8.35 -23.21 -1.36
CA ALA A 98 7.57 -23.48 -0.15
C ALA A 98 6.10 -23.09 -0.33
N PHE A 99 5.85 -21.90 -0.88
CA PHE A 99 4.51 -21.41 -1.19
C PHE A 99 3.78 -22.35 -2.15
N ARG A 100 4.40 -22.71 -3.28
CA ARG A 100 3.83 -23.64 -4.28
C ARG A 100 3.41 -24.98 -3.66
N ARG A 101 4.23 -25.52 -2.74
CA ARG A 101 3.89 -26.77 -2.01
C ARG A 101 2.69 -26.58 -1.08
N ALA A 102 2.63 -25.41 -0.40
CA ALA A 102 1.55 -25.13 0.54
C ALA A 102 0.19 -24.95 -0.15
N VAL A 103 0.17 -24.35 -1.35
CA VAL A 103 -1.05 -24.09 -2.14
C VAL A 103 -1.27 -25.10 -3.26
N ASP A 104 -0.73 -26.33 -3.10
CA ASP A 104 -0.90 -27.38 -4.10
C ASP A 104 -2.39 -27.68 -4.33
N ARG A 105 -2.87 -27.37 -5.54
CA ARG A 105 -4.27 -27.50 -5.94
C ARG A 105 -4.78 -28.95 -5.94
N ASN A 106 -3.90 -29.94 -5.88
CA ASN A 106 -4.27 -31.35 -5.77
C ASN A 106 -4.77 -31.72 -4.36
N SER A 107 -4.43 -30.95 -3.34
CA SER A 107 -4.88 -31.14 -1.96
C SER A 107 -6.03 -30.17 -1.61
N GLU A 108 -6.98 -30.63 -0.78
CA GLU A 108 -8.06 -29.78 -0.27
C GLU A 108 -7.51 -28.58 0.52
N ARG A 109 -6.54 -28.83 1.41
CA ARG A 109 -5.87 -27.77 2.16
C ARG A 109 -5.16 -26.78 1.23
N GLY A 110 -4.47 -27.26 0.19
CA GLY A 110 -3.77 -26.39 -0.74
C GLY A 110 -4.73 -25.52 -1.55
N ARG A 111 -5.88 -26.04 -1.97
CA ARG A 111 -6.96 -25.25 -2.58
C ARG A 111 -7.45 -24.16 -1.61
N MET A 112 -7.79 -24.54 -0.37
CA MET A 112 -8.23 -23.63 0.66
C MET A 112 -7.23 -22.49 0.90
N LEU A 113 -5.93 -22.78 0.97
CA LEU A 113 -4.89 -21.78 1.20
C LEU A 113 -4.68 -20.90 -0.04
N GLY A 114 -4.64 -21.46 -1.24
CA GLY A 114 -4.53 -20.70 -2.49
C GLY A 114 -5.72 -19.76 -2.71
N ASP A 115 -6.94 -20.21 -2.37
CA ASP A 115 -8.16 -19.41 -2.45
C ASP A 115 -8.22 -18.31 -1.37
N ALA A 116 -7.50 -18.47 -0.26
CA ALA A 116 -7.40 -17.47 0.80
C ALA A 116 -6.48 -16.31 0.45
N VAL A 117 -5.57 -16.47 -0.54
CA VAL A 117 -4.64 -15.40 -0.93
C VAL A 117 -5.39 -14.31 -1.68
N VAL A 118 -5.50 -13.15 -1.05
CA VAL A 118 -6.18 -11.96 -1.61
C VAL A 118 -5.20 -10.81 -1.90
N ARG A 119 -4.03 -10.81 -1.23
CA ARG A 119 -2.95 -9.84 -1.43
C ARG A 119 -1.63 -10.57 -1.62
N MET A 120 -0.81 -10.11 -2.56
CA MET A 120 0.52 -10.69 -2.77
C MET A 120 1.56 -9.58 -2.94
N ARG A 121 2.65 -9.68 -2.19
CA ARG A 121 3.83 -8.85 -2.36
C ARG A 121 4.94 -9.65 -2.99
N VAL A 122 5.46 -9.17 -4.11
CA VAL A 122 6.54 -9.82 -4.86
C VAL A 122 7.71 -8.87 -5.01
N VAL A 123 8.91 -9.38 -4.77
CA VAL A 123 10.15 -8.64 -5.00
C VAL A 123 10.99 -9.44 -5.99
N LEU A 124 11.22 -8.89 -7.17
CA LEU A 124 12.13 -9.41 -8.18
C LEU A 124 13.43 -8.62 -8.11
N ASP A 125 14.37 -9.10 -7.31
CA ASP A 125 15.66 -8.45 -7.10
C ASP A 125 16.78 -9.27 -7.73
N HIS A 126 17.13 -8.94 -8.95
CA HIS A 126 18.20 -9.62 -9.68
C HIS A 126 19.60 -9.40 -9.08
N ASN A 127 19.76 -8.47 -8.14
CA ASN A 127 21.01 -8.27 -7.42
C ASN A 127 21.25 -9.34 -6.34
N GLN A 128 20.19 -10.04 -5.90
CA GLN A 128 20.26 -11.05 -4.85
C GLN A 128 20.55 -12.45 -5.41
N PRO A 129 21.38 -13.26 -4.73
CA PRO A 129 21.46 -14.68 -5.03
C PRO A 129 20.11 -15.35 -4.72
N PHE A 130 19.74 -16.35 -5.51
CA PHE A 130 18.48 -17.08 -5.35
C PHE A 130 17.21 -16.19 -5.47
N HIS A 131 17.30 -15.11 -6.26
CA HIS A 131 16.17 -14.26 -6.56
C HIS A 131 15.01 -15.05 -7.20
N LEU A 132 13.81 -14.54 -7.02
CA LEU A 132 12.62 -15.09 -7.65
C LEU A 132 12.64 -14.79 -9.15
N SER A 133 12.46 -15.79 -10.00
CA SER A 133 12.38 -15.57 -11.44
C SER A 133 11.00 -14.98 -11.85
N PRO A 134 10.94 -14.17 -12.93
CA PRO A 134 9.68 -13.65 -13.46
C PRO A 134 8.65 -14.74 -13.79
N HIS A 135 9.07 -15.87 -14.33
CA HIS A 135 8.19 -17.01 -14.62
C HIS A 135 7.62 -17.65 -13.35
N CYS A 136 8.42 -17.82 -12.29
CA CYS A 136 7.94 -18.36 -11.02
C CYS A 136 6.97 -17.41 -10.31
N PHE A 137 7.20 -16.09 -10.43
CA PHE A 137 6.24 -15.09 -10.00
C PHE A 137 4.91 -15.24 -10.74
N ALA A 138 4.92 -15.30 -12.08
CA ALA A 138 3.72 -15.45 -12.88
C ALA A 138 2.94 -16.72 -12.50
N HIS A 139 3.66 -17.84 -12.32
CA HIS A 139 3.03 -19.09 -11.87
C HIS A 139 2.42 -18.95 -10.45
N ALA A 140 3.10 -18.25 -9.51
CA ALA A 140 2.54 -18.04 -8.17
C ALA A 140 1.21 -17.26 -8.22
N VAL A 141 1.10 -16.26 -9.09
CA VAL A 141 -0.13 -15.50 -9.31
C VAL A 141 -1.29 -16.40 -9.78
N THR A 142 -1.03 -17.33 -10.72
CA THR A 142 -2.08 -18.24 -11.22
C THR A 142 -2.60 -19.24 -10.18
N LEU A 143 -1.83 -19.50 -9.12
CA LEU A 143 -2.27 -20.39 -8.04
C LEU A 143 -3.28 -19.73 -7.08
N CYS A 144 -3.51 -18.41 -7.19
CA CYS A 144 -4.30 -17.59 -6.28
C CYS A 144 -5.51 -16.97 -7.01
N PRO A 145 -6.62 -17.69 -7.20
CA PRO A 145 -7.75 -17.21 -8.03
C PRO A 145 -8.45 -15.97 -7.47
N ASN A 146 -8.38 -15.74 -6.15
CA ASN A 146 -9.01 -14.60 -5.48
C ASN A 146 -8.05 -13.42 -5.24
N LEU A 147 -6.85 -13.47 -5.81
CA LEU A 147 -5.89 -12.38 -5.70
C LEU A 147 -6.42 -11.14 -6.41
N TYR A 148 -6.59 -10.04 -5.67
CA TYR A 148 -7.06 -8.76 -6.21
C TYR A 148 -6.03 -7.63 -6.07
N GLU A 149 -5.11 -7.71 -5.08
CA GLU A 149 -4.05 -6.72 -4.86
C GLU A 149 -2.68 -7.34 -5.06
N LEU A 150 -1.88 -6.74 -5.95
CA LEU A 150 -0.52 -7.14 -6.21
C LEU A 150 0.43 -5.97 -5.92
N LYS A 151 1.43 -6.20 -5.05
CA LYS A 151 2.57 -5.30 -4.82
C LYS A 151 3.80 -5.89 -5.47
N LEU A 152 4.30 -5.27 -6.54
CA LEU A 152 5.45 -5.76 -7.30
C LEU A 152 6.59 -4.74 -7.25
N ALA A 153 7.75 -5.16 -6.78
CA ALA A 153 8.96 -4.36 -6.79
C ALA A 153 10.05 -5.00 -7.67
N LEU A 154 10.63 -4.21 -8.56
CA LEU A 154 11.72 -4.60 -9.44
C LEU A 154 13.02 -3.89 -9.06
N TYR A 155 14.10 -4.66 -8.92
CA TYR A 155 15.45 -4.17 -8.69
C TYR A 155 16.41 -4.80 -9.68
N GLY A 156 17.38 -4.02 -10.16
CA GLY A 156 18.43 -4.47 -11.10
C GLY A 156 18.75 -3.41 -12.13
N CYS A 157 19.93 -3.50 -12.74
CA CYS A 157 20.37 -2.61 -13.81
C CYS A 157 19.96 -3.18 -15.17
N ALA A 158 19.55 -2.32 -16.12
CA ALA A 158 19.13 -2.77 -17.45
C ALA A 158 20.31 -2.96 -18.41
N ASP A 159 21.41 -2.23 -18.22
CA ASP A 159 22.49 -2.13 -19.19
C ASP A 159 23.83 -2.53 -18.55
N PRO A 160 24.48 -3.62 -19.02
CA PRO A 160 25.78 -4.04 -18.54
C PRO A 160 26.91 -3.07 -18.95
N ASP A 161 26.68 -2.21 -19.94
CA ASP A 161 27.76 -1.40 -20.57
C ASP A 161 27.79 0.06 -20.09
N LYS A 162 26.84 0.51 -19.29
CA LYS A 162 26.88 1.86 -18.72
C LYS A 162 27.74 1.92 -17.46
N ASP A 163 28.88 2.58 -17.58
CA ASP A 163 29.82 2.79 -16.49
C ASP A 163 29.21 3.52 -15.28
N ILE A 164 29.12 2.82 -14.15
CA ILE A 164 29.02 3.46 -12.84
C ILE A 164 30.45 3.76 -12.40
N VAL A 165 30.89 4.97 -12.64
CA VAL A 165 32.22 5.44 -12.29
C VAL A 165 32.45 5.32 -10.78
N GLY A 166 33.45 4.53 -10.36
CA GLY A 166 34.02 4.58 -9.01
C GLY A 166 33.82 3.40 -8.08
N VAL A 167 33.38 2.23 -8.52
CA VAL A 167 33.22 1.05 -7.65
C VAL A 167 34.12 -0.11 -8.08
N PRO A 168 34.95 -0.69 -7.17
CA PRO A 168 36.03 -1.61 -7.52
C PRO A 168 35.65 -3.01 -8.01
N ASP A 169 34.40 -3.45 -7.98
CA ASP A 169 34.02 -4.81 -8.43
C ASP A 169 32.67 -4.83 -9.17
N ILE A 170 32.68 -4.19 -10.31
CA ILE A 170 31.49 -3.90 -11.13
C ILE A 170 30.91 -5.15 -11.80
N SER A 171 31.73 -6.18 -12.09
CA SER A 171 31.27 -7.37 -12.78
C SER A 171 30.33 -8.27 -11.99
N ARG A 172 30.33 -8.16 -10.65
CA ARG A 172 29.43 -8.89 -9.75
C ARG A 172 28.09 -8.17 -9.50
N MET A 173 28.01 -6.86 -9.75
CA MET A 173 26.82 -6.04 -9.45
C MET A 173 25.90 -5.80 -10.63
N ARG A 174 26.33 -6.15 -11.85
CA ARG A 174 25.57 -5.87 -13.07
C ARG A 174 24.72 -7.06 -13.48
N ARG A 175 23.59 -7.23 -12.82
CA ARG A 175 22.59 -8.17 -13.32
C ARG A 175 21.53 -7.37 -14.09
N PRO A 176 21.10 -7.88 -15.27
CA PRO A 176 20.10 -7.20 -16.07
C PRO A 176 18.82 -7.02 -15.27
N ALA A 177 18.09 -5.93 -15.53
CA ALA A 177 16.79 -5.70 -14.96
C ALA A 177 15.84 -6.88 -15.25
N PRO A 178 14.92 -7.22 -14.34
CA PRO A 178 13.89 -8.22 -14.60
C PRO A 178 13.15 -7.90 -15.90
N SER A 179 13.06 -8.83 -16.82
CA SER A 179 12.31 -8.72 -18.07
C SER A 179 11.22 -9.77 -18.12
N PHE A 180 10.15 -9.46 -18.82
CA PHE A 180 8.97 -10.33 -18.93
C PHE A 180 8.79 -10.74 -20.38
N ASP A 181 9.05 -12.00 -20.66
CA ASP A 181 8.85 -12.59 -21.97
C ASP A 181 7.36 -12.86 -22.27
N LYS A 182 7.07 -13.11 -23.54
CA LYS A 182 5.69 -13.36 -23.97
C LYS A 182 5.01 -14.53 -23.24
N PRO A 183 5.67 -15.68 -22.99
CA PRO A 183 5.09 -16.77 -22.21
C PRO A 183 4.74 -16.37 -20.78
N THR A 184 5.63 -15.64 -20.10
CA THR A 184 5.37 -15.12 -18.73
C THR A 184 4.19 -14.18 -18.70
N LEU A 185 4.09 -13.24 -19.65
CA LEU A 185 2.95 -12.34 -19.77
C LEU A 185 1.64 -13.08 -20.10
N ALA A 186 1.69 -14.08 -20.97
CA ALA A 186 0.53 -14.93 -21.28
C ALA A 186 0.04 -15.69 -20.05
N LEU A 187 0.98 -16.20 -19.23
CA LEU A 187 0.66 -16.86 -17.97
C LEU A 187 -0.01 -15.92 -16.98
N LEU A 188 0.48 -14.68 -16.84
CA LEU A 188 -0.16 -13.66 -16.01
C LEU A 188 -1.57 -13.29 -16.52
N LYS A 189 -1.76 -13.19 -17.83
CA LYS A 189 -3.08 -12.92 -18.45
C LYS A 189 -4.10 -14.05 -18.18
N SER A 190 -3.64 -15.29 -18.01
CA SER A 190 -4.50 -16.41 -17.65
C SER A 190 -4.84 -16.49 -16.16
N GLY A 191 -4.22 -15.65 -15.35
CA GLY A 191 -4.38 -15.59 -13.90
C GLY A 191 -5.62 -14.79 -13.45
N PRO A 192 -5.67 -14.43 -12.16
CA PRO A 192 -6.79 -13.69 -11.58
C PRO A 192 -6.86 -12.25 -12.12
N ARG A 193 -8.05 -11.66 -12.01
CA ARG A 193 -8.29 -10.26 -12.37
C ARG A 193 -7.80 -9.34 -11.24
N ILE A 194 -6.60 -8.79 -11.39
CA ILE A 194 -6.05 -7.82 -10.44
C ILE A 194 -6.79 -6.49 -10.59
N THR A 195 -7.24 -5.92 -9.49
CA THR A 195 -7.91 -4.60 -9.45
C THR A 195 -7.05 -3.52 -8.79
N SER A 196 -6.07 -3.92 -7.99
CA SER A 196 -5.12 -3.01 -7.33
C SER A 196 -3.68 -3.44 -7.62
N LEU A 197 -2.91 -2.56 -8.25
CA LEU A 197 -1.50 -2.78 -8.55
C LEU A 197 -0.64 -1.70 -7.89
N GLN A 198 0.30 -2.14 -7.05
CA GLN A 198 1.38 -1.29 -6.55
C GLN A 198 2.67 -1.72 -7.23
N PHE A 199 3.17 -0.88 -8.11
CA PHE A 199 4.36 -1.16 -8.90
C PHE A 199 5.50 -0.22 -8.53
N SER A 200 6.61 -0.79 -8.08
CA SER A 200 7.83 -0.05 -7.73
C SER A 200 8.97 -0.50 -8.65
N ASN A 201 9.40 0.38 -9.54
CA ASN A 201 10.49 0.10 -10.46
C ASN A 201 11.76 0.85 -10.06
N TRP A 202 12.70 0.14 -9.46
CA TRP A 202 14.04 0.64 -9.12
C TRP A 202 15.09 0.07 -10.07
N SER A 203 14.69 -0.17 -11.32
CA SER A 203 15.54 -0.64 -12.41
C SER A 203 15.45 0.31 -13.60
N GLU A 204 16.33 0.14 -14.57
CA GLU A 204 16.28 0.92 -15.82
C GLU A 204 15.25 0.39 -16.84
N ASN A 205 14.57 -0.72 -16.54
CA ASN A 205 13.53 -1.28 -17.41
C ASN A 205 12.25 -0.43 -17.35
N CYS A 206 12.16 0.57 -18.21
CA CYS A 206 10.98 1.45 -18.30
C CYS A 206 9.78 0.83 -19.04
N GLN A 207 9.91 -0.37 -19.64
CA GLN A 207 8.83 -1.03 -20.38
C GLN A 207 7.96 -1.92 -19.50
N SER A 208 8.44 -2.39 -18.36
CA SER A 208 7.75 -3.37 -17.51
C SER A 208 6.36 -2.91 -17.10
N ILE A 209 6.18 -1.63 -16.77
CA ILE A 209 4.87 -1.12 -16.35
C ILE A 209 3.84 -1.20 -17.47
N THR A 210 4.22 -0.83 -18.70
CA THR A 210 3.28 -0.88 -19.83
C THR A 210 2.89 -2.33 -20.16
N GLN A 211 3.81 -3.28 -20.02
CA GLN A 211 3.51 -4.71 -20.14
C GLN A 211 2.48 -5.18 -19.11
N PHE A 212 2.61 -4.74 -17.85
CA PHE A 212 1.64 -5.11 -16.80
C PHE A 212 0.28 -4.43 -16.98
N LEU A 213 0.26 -3.18 -17.42
CA LEU A 213 -0.98 -2.48 -17.73
C LEU A 213 -1.76 -3.20 -18.84
N ASP A 214 -1.06 -3.82 -19.80
CA ASP A 214 -1.64 -4.67 -20.84
C ASP A 214 -2.18 -6.02 -20.31
N VAL A 215 -1.57 -6.53 -19.24
CA VAL A 215 -2.00 -7.79 -18.61
C VAL A 215 -3.30 -7.63 -17.84
N TRP A 216 -3.47 -6.51 -17.12
CA TRP A 216 -4.60 -6.30 -16.20
C TRP A 216 -5.49 -5.13 -16.58
N PRO A 217 -6.38 -5.31 -17.57
CA PRO A 217 -7.31 -4.26 -18.02
C PRO A 217 -8.45 -3.98 -17.03
N THR A 218 -8.42 -4.56 -15.84
CA THR A 218 -9.45 -4.41 -14.79
C THR A 218 -8.99 -3.52 -13.63
N LEU A 219 -7.83 -2.87 -13.77
CA LEU A 219 -7.26 -2.04 -12.71
C LEU A 219 -8.16 -0.85 -12.38
N LYS A 220 -8.34 -0.63 -11.07
CA LYS A 220 -9.02 0.52 -10.47
C LYS A 220 -8.09 1.36 -9.61
N SER A 221 -7.17 0.72 -8.89
CA SER A 221 -6.16 1.37 -8.07
C SER A 221 -4.76 1.10 -8.63
N LEU A 222 -4.00 2.16 -8.86
CA LEU A 222 -2.66 2.09 -9.40
C LEU A 222 -1.70 2.96 -8.57
N VAL A 223 -0.69 2.33 -7.99
CA VAL A 223 0.42 3.00 -7.31
C VAL A 223 1.70 2.75 -8.10
N ILE A 224 2.35 3.81 -8.58
CA ILE A 224 3.60 3.69 -9.36
C ILE A 224 4.72 4.46 -8.66
N ARG A 225 5.87 3.78 -8.49
CA ARG A 225 7.05 4.37 -7.82
C ARG A 225 8.33 4.07 -8.58
N GLY A 226 9.33 4.95 -8.42
CA GLY A 226 10.70 4.77 -8.91
C GLY A 226 10.94 5.42 -10.26
N THR A 227 11.44 4.66 -11.24
CA THR A 227 11.75 5.16 -12.59
C THR A 227 10.45 5.49 -13.34
N PRO A 228 10.31 6.70 -13.90
CA PRO A 228 9.12 7.06 -14.67
C PRO A 228 9.03 6.24 -15.95
N PRO A 229 7.84 5.76 -16.31
CA PRO A 229 7.63 5.01 -17.53
C PRO A 229 7.77 5.90 -18.77
N LYS A 230 8.21 5.31 -19.86
CA LYS A 230 8.16 5.94 -21.19
C LYS A 230 6.85 5.56 -21.86
N LEU A 231 6.29 6.51 -22.63
CA LEU A 231 5.12 6.24 -23.44
C LEU A 231 5.45 5.11 -24.45
N PRO A 232 4.59 4.10 -24.62
CA PRO A 232 4.81 3.05 -25.63
C PRO A 232 4.84 3.68 -27.02
N SER A 233 5.92 3.46 -27.76
CA SER A 233 6.12 4.07 -29.08
C SER A 233 5.15 3.59 -30.17
N ALA A 234 4.42 2.51 -29.92
CA ALA A 234 3.52 1.86 -30.87
C ALA A 234 2.02 1.96 -30.49
N SER A 235 1.69 2.46 -29.31
CA SER A 235 0.31 2.45 -28.85
C SER A 235 -0.38 3.78 -29.11
N SER A 236 -1.18 3.83 -30.16
CA SER A 236 -2.14 4.92 -30.38
C SER A 236 -3.38 4.78 -29.49
N GLU A 237 -3.62 3.60 -28.92
CA GLU A 237 -4.78 3.35 -28.07
C GLU A 237 -4.51 3.76 -26.61
N PRO A 238 -5.44 4.46 -25.97
CA PRO A 238 -5.32 4.83 -24.57
C PRO A 238 -5.38 3.59 -23.67
N PHE A 239 -4.83 3.71 -22.46
CA PHE A 239 -4.95 2.68 -21.44
C PHE A 239 -6.44 2.38 -21.16
N PRO A 240 -6.87 1.11 -21.26
CA PRO A 240 -8.29 0.77 -21.29
C PRO A 240 -9.02 0.94 -19.95
N CYS A 241 -8.29 0.97 -18.83
CA CYS A 241 -8.88 1.02 -17.49
C CYS A 241 -9.40 2.41 -17.14
N ALA A 242 -10.50 2.43 -16.41
CA ALA A 242 -11.01 3.59 -15.70
C ALA A 242 -10.53 3.56 -14.26
N LEU A 243 -9.41 4.24 -14.00
CA LEU A 243 -8.81 4.29 -12.65
C LEU A 243 -9.69 5.12 -11.69
N GLU A 244 -9.85 4.62 -10.48
CA GLU A 244 -10.50 5.31 -9.36
C GLU A 244 -9.44 5.95 -8.44
N GLU A 245 -8.23 5.37 -8.39
CA GLU A 245 -7.12 5.79 -7.56
C GLU A 245 -5.80 5.77 -8.34
N LEU A 246 -5.04 6.86 -8.24
CA LEU A 246 -3.68 6.96 -8.74
C LEU A 246 -2.76 7.58 -7.70
N ARG A 247 -1.68 6.86 -7.35
CA ARG A 247 -0.59 7.36 -6.49
C ARG A 247 0.73 7.29 -7.23
N MET A 248 1.52 8.35 -7.15
CA MET A 248 2.78 8.45 -7.89
C MET A 248 3.93 8.91 -7.01
N ASN A 249 5.08 8.21 -7.12
CA ASN A 249 6.36 8.62 -6.54
C ASN A 249 7.48 8.33 -7.54
N PHE A 250 7.61 9.16 -8.55
CA PHE A 250 8.67 9.01 -9.55
C PHE A 250 9.92 9.80 -9.17
N GLN A 251 11.09 9.30 -9.57
CA GLN A 251 12.37 10.00 -9.38
C GLN A 251 12.43 11.31 -10.16
N THR A 252 11.83 11.34 -11.34
CA THR A 252 11.64 12.53 -12.17
C THR A 252 10.17 12.62 -12.59
N PRO A 253 9.61 13.82 -12.84
CA PRO A 253 8.23 13.95 -13.26
C PRO A 253 7.94 13.13 -14.54
N PRO A 254 6.82 12.42 -14.62
CA PRO A 254 6.41 11.73 -15.84
C PRO A 254 6.02 12.74 -16.93
N SER A 255 6.07 12.32 -18.19
CA SER A 255 5.62 13.18 -19.28
C SER A 255 4.10 13.38 -19.25
N ILE A 256 3.64 14.55 -19.65
CA ILE A 256 2.20 14.86 -19.76
C ILE A 256 1.51 13.90 -20.74
N ASP A 257 2.18 13.52 -21.82
CA ASP A 257 1.62 12.60 -22.81
C ASP A 257 1.41 11.19 -22.23
N PHE A 258 2.32 10.72 -21.37
CA PHE A 258 2.10 9.48 -20.64
C PHE A 258 0.89 9.58 -19.72
N MET A 259 0.71 10.69 -19.02
CA MET A 259 -0.43 10.90 -18.13
C MET A 259 -1.76 11.01 -18.91
N LYS A 260 -1.74 11.68 -20.06
CA LYS A 260 -2.90 11.72 -20.96
C LYS A 260 -3.29 10.33 -21.45
N TRP A 261 -2.31 9.53 -21.85
CA TRP A 261 -2.53 8.15 -22.27
C TRP A 261 -3.10 7.29 -21.13
N LEU A 262 -2.49 7.37 -19.94
CA LEU A 262 -2.88 6.56 -18.78
C LEU A 262 -4.29 6.91 -18.26
N LEU A 263 -4.65 8.19 -18.21
CA LEU A 263 -5.85 8.68 -17.54
C LEU A 263 -7.00 9.02 -18.48
N ARG A 264 -6.86 8.80 -19.78
CA ARG A 264 -7.89 9.17 -20.76
C ARG A 264 -9.28 8.62 -20.43
N ASN A 265 -9.33 7.36 -19.97
CA ASN A 265 -10.59 6.70 -19.61
C ASN A 265 -11.00 6.91 -18.14
N SER A 266 -10.23 7.71 -17.38
CA SER A 266 -10.44 7.95 -15.95
C SER A 266 -11.05 9.33 -15.64
N VAL A 267 -11.52 10.07 -16.64
CA VAL A 267 -12.01 11.46 -16.49
C VAL A 267 -13.15 11.55 -15.46
N ASP A 268 -14.07 10.57 -15.48
CA ASP A 268 -15.24 10.56 -14.59
C ASP A 268 -15.06 9.64 -13.36
N THR A 269 -13.97 8.90 -13.27
CA THR A 269 -13.80 7.86 -12.25
C THR A 269 -12.70 8.13 -11.25
N LEU A 270 -11.70 8.96 -11.57
CA LEU A 270 -10.56 9.22 -10.70
C LEU A 270 -11.00 9.99 -9.45
N ARG A 271 -11.01 9.32 -8.31
CA ARG A 271 -11.43 9.88 -7.00
C ARG A 271 -10.27 10.28 -6.12
N ILE A 272 -9.16 9.54 -6.22
CA ILE A 272 -7.98 9.70 -5.37
C ILE A 272 -6.76 9.97 -6.24
N LEU A 273 -6.11 11.11 -6.00
CA LEU A 273 -4.84 11.48 -6.64
C LEU A 273 -3.82 11.82 -5.55
N GLU A 274 -2.74 11.06 -5.51
CA GLU A 274 -1.65 11.26 -4.56
C GLU A 274 -0.32 11.41 -5.28
N LEU A 275 0.35 12.53 -5.05
CA LEU A 275 1.67 12.84 -5.57
C LEU A 275 2.65 12.90 -4.38
N GLU A 276 3.56 11.93 -4.27
CA GLU A 276 4.56 11.91 -3.19
C GLU A 276 5.77 12.81 -3.48
N ARG A 277 5.90 13.31 -4.71
CA ARG A 277 6.92 14.30 -5.13
C ARG A 277 6.25 15.44 -5.86
N GLU A 278 6.88 16.61 -5.77
CA GLU A 278 6.34 17.81 -6.37
C GLU A 278 6.25 17.67 -7.88
N PRO A 279 5.02 17.77 -8.45
CA PRO A 279 4.81 17.72 -9.87
C PRO A 279 5.31 18.99 -10.56
N ALA A 280 5.66 18.89 -11.84
CA ALA A 280 5.82 20.08 -12.66
C ALA A 280 4.50 20.87 -12.69
N PRO A 281 4.52 22.21 -12.70
CA PRO A 281 3.31 23.04 -12.70
C PRO A 281 2.31 22.67 -13.79
N ASP A 282 2.79 22.48 -15.01
CA ASP A 282 1.96 22.09 -16.17
C ASP A 282 1.28 20.72 -15.98
N LEU A 283 1.99 19.78 -15.32
CA LEU A 283 1.43 18.48 -15.01
C LEU A 283 0.30 18.58 -13.97
N LEU A 284 0.49 19.36 -12.91
CA LEU A 284 -0.54 19.56 -11.90
C LEU A 284 -1.75 20.26 -12.50
N ASP A 285 -1.55 21.32 -13.29
CA ASP A 285 -2.65 22.03 -13.94
C ASP A 285 -3.43 21.11 -14.89
N TYR A 286 -2.75 20.28 -15.69
CA TYR A 286 -3.39 19.27 -16.50
C TYR A 286 -4.25 18.30 -15.68
N LEU A 287 -3.66 17.70 -14.63
CA LEU A 287 -4.35 16.70 -13.80
C LEU A 287 -5.60 17.26 -13.13
N VAL A 288 -5.48 18.47 -12.58
CA VAL A 288 -6.62 19.12 -11.91
C VAL A 288 -7.66 19.63 -12.91
N SER A 289 -7.24 20.16 -14.06
CA SER A 289 -8.18 20.63 -15.09
C SER A 289 -8.96 19.48 -15.71
N ALA A 290 -8.34 18.32 -15.89
CA ALA A 290 -9.00 17.13 -16.46
C ALA A 290 -9.85 16.35 -15.44
N HIS A 291 -9.42 16.28 -14.19
CA HIS A 291 -10.01 15.36 -13.19
C HIS A 291 -10.52 16.06 -11.93
N GLY A 292 -10.19 17.34 -11.69
CA GLY A 292 -10.51 18.06 -10.45
C GLY A 292 -11.98 18.07 -10.08
N ALA A 293 -12.88 18.09 -11.07
CA ALA A 293 -14.33 18.08 -10.84
C ALA A 293 -14.85 16.80 -10.16
N VAL A 294 -14.10 15.71 -10.24
CA VAL A 294 -14.49 14.39 -9.69
C VAL A 294 -13.61 13.93 -8.52
N LEU A 295 -12.48 14.60 -8.27
CA LEU A 295 -11.57 14.25 -7.18
C LEU A 295 -12.23 14.42 -5.81
N HIS A 296 -12.08 13.40 -4.98
CA HIS A 296 -12.50 13.40 -3.57
C HIS A 296 -11.30 13.53 -2.61
N SER A 297 -10.14 13.03 -2.99
CA SER A 297 -8.92 13.10 -2.19
C SER A 297 -7.75 13.56 -3.06
N LEU A 298 -7.05 14.59 -2.60
CA LEU A 298 -5.86 15.13 -3.23
C LEU A 298 -4.73 15.22 -2.21
N ALA A 299 -3.61 14.57 -2.50
CA ALA A 299 -2.42 14.65 -1.68
C ALA A 299 -1.24 15.19 -2.50
N LEU A 300 -0.61 16.24 -1.98
CA LEU A 300 0.53 16.91 -2.57
C LEU A 300 1.68 16.97 -1.57
N PRO A 301 2.94 16.83 -2.00
CA PRO A 301 4.09 17.00 -1.12
C PRO A 301 4.24 18.47 -0.71
N ALA A 302 3.95 19.41 -1.62
CA ALA A 302 4.01 20.84 -1.41
C ALA A 302 2.94 21.56 -2.23
N CYS A 303 2.58 22.77 -1.81
CA CYS A 303 1.70 23.68 -2.53
C CYS A 303 2.15 25.13 -2.23
N GLY A 304 3.37 25.48 -2.66
CA GLY A 304 4.00 26.75 -2.34
C GLY A 304 3.63 27.89 -3.27
N SER A 305 3.29 27.61 -4.53
CA SER A 305 2.98 28.65 -5.51
C SER A 305 1.51 29.05 -5.51
N HIS A 306 1.24 30.27 -6.00
CA HIS A 306 -0.10 30.78 -6.17
C HIS A 306 -0.88 29.97 -7.23
N GLU A 307 -0.21 29.56 -8.29
CA GLU A 307 -0.80 28.75 -9.37
C GLU A 307 -1.22 27.39 -8.89
N GLN A 308 -0.39 26.71 -8.07
CA GLN A 308 -0.75 25.43 -7.44
C GLN A 308 -1.97 25.60 -6.52
N ALA A 309 -2.04 26.68 -5.73
CA ALA A 309 -3.19 26.95 -4.88
C ALA A 309 -4.48 27.18 -5.69
N LEU A 310 -4.41 27.90 -6.82
CA LEU A 310 -5.53 28.08 -7.72
C LEU A 310 -5.95 26.78 -8.40
N ALA A 311 -4.99 25.92 -8.75
CA ALA A 311 -5.31 24.59 -9.28
C ALA A 311 -6.11 23.76 -8.27
N VAL A 312 -5.68 23.67 -7.00
CA VAL A 312 -6.41 22.94 -5.96
C VAL A 312 -7.84 23.46 -5.78
N GLN A 313 -8.07 24.76 -5.91
CA GLN A 313 -9.41 25.36 -5.80
C GLN A 313 -10.40 24.92 -6.90
N LYS A 314 -9.92 24.37 -8.03
CA LYS A 314 -10.78 23.79 -9.08
C LYS A 314 -11.43 22.47 -8.62
N CYS A 315 -10.93 21.82 -7.55
CA CYS A 315 -11.41 20.55 -7.05
C CYS A 315 -12.66 20.71 -6.16
N GLN A 316 -13.83 20.97 -6.74
CA GLN A 316 -15.06 21.33 -6.02
C GLN A 316 -15.67 20.20 -5.17
N ARG A 317 -15.34 18.95 -5.44
CA ARG A 317 -15.84 17.77 -4.70
C ARG A 317 -14.83 17.20 -3.70
N LEU A 318 -13.76 17.94 -3.44
CA LEU A 318 -12.68 17.49 -2.57
C LEU A 318 -13.18 17.34 -1.12
N ARG A 319 -13.05 16.14 -0.60
CA ARG A 319 -13.36 15.78 0.80
C ARG A 319 -12.11 15.71 1.65
N GLU A 320 -10.97 15.45 1.02
CA GLU A 320 -9.68 15.35 1.71
C GLU A 320 -8.60 16.13 0.96
N LEU A 321 -7.87 16.92 1.71
CA LEU A 321 -6.67 17.60 1.21
C LEU A 321 -5.51 17.29 2.15
N ARG A 322 -4.40 16.78 1.59
CA ARG A 322 -3.13 16.59 2.29
C ARG A 322 -2.02 17.39 1.63
N ILE A 323 -1.30 18.16 2.43
CA ILE A 323 -0.09 18.89 2.03
C ILE A 323 0.99 18.58 3.07
N GLU A 324 2.05 17.89 2.67
CA GLU A 324 3.07 17.38 3.59
C GLU A 324 4.05 18.45 4.04
N ASN A 325 4.39 19.34 3.13
CA ASN A 325 5.37 20.40 3.42
C ASN A 325 4.73 21.54 4.25
N PRO A 326 5.41 22.02 5.31
CA PRO A 326 4.91 23.13 6.13
C PRO A 326 4.81 24.47 5.39
N TRP A 327 5.51 24.63 4.25
CA TRP A 327 5.53 25.88 3.49
C TRP A 327 4.43 25.95 2.43
N ALA A 328 3.24 25.48 2.78
CA ALA A 328 2.09 25.62 1.89
C ALA A 328 1.62 27.07 1.78
N SER A 329 1.22 27.48 0.58
CA SER A 329 0.64 28.79 0.35
C SER A 329 -0.63 28.97 1.20
N PRO A 330 -0.76 30.04 2.01
CA PRO A 330 -1.98 30.30 2.78
C PRO A 330 -3.25 30.39 1.94
N MET A 331 -3.10 30.71 0.66
CA MET A 331 -4.20 30.82 -0.29
C MET A 331 -4.93 29.49 -0.54
N VAL A 332 -4.23 28.36 -0.41
CA VAL A 332 -4.85 27.04 -0.61
C VAL A 332 -5.98 26.79 0.37
N TYR A 333 -5.83 27.23 1.63
CA TYR A 333 -6.81 27.01 2.69
C TYR A 333 -8.01 27.97 2.67
N ARG A 334 -7.90 29.12 2.00
CA ARG A 334 -8.96 30.16 2.00
C ARG A 334 -10.19 29.80 1.19
N LYS A 335 -10.02 29.04 0.10
CA LYS A 335 -11.12 28.72 -0.85
C LYS A 335 -11.28 27.20 -1.04
N LEU A 336 -11.27 26.46 0.06
CA LEU A 336 -11.54 25.03 0.03
C LEU A 336 -13.04 24.75 -0.15
N PRO A 337 -13.43 23.63 -0.77
CA PRO A 337 -14.83 23.26 -0.96
C PRO A 337 -15.57 23.12 0.38
N GLU A 338 -16.86 23.37 0.37
CA GLU A 338 -17.69 23.24 1.60
C GLU A 338 -17.87 21.79 2.05
N VAL A 339 -17.72 20.84 1.14
CA VAL A 339 -17.82 19.40 1.41
C VAL A 339 -16.56 18.79 2.04
N LEU A 340 -15.54 19.61 2.30
CA LEU A 340 -14.26 19.13 2.84
C LEU A 340 -14.43 18.56 4.26
N GLN A 341 -13.98 17.33 4.48
CA GLN A 341 -14.11 16.57 5.71
C GLN A 341 -12.78 16.39 6.46
N HIS A 342 -11.67 16.38 5.74
CA HIS A 342 -10.36 16.13 6.29
C HIS A 342 -9.31 17.09 5.71
N ILE A 343 -8.54 17.70 6.60
CA ILE A 343 -7.34 18.48 6.26
C ILE A 343 -6.15 17.81 6.93
N ALA A 344 -5.13 17.50 6.14
CA ALA A 344 -3.85 17.04 6.65
C ALA A 344 -2.74 18.00 6.20
N LEU A 345 -1.93 18.49 7.12
CA LEU A 345 -0.92 19.50 6.86
C LEU A 345 0.39 19.25 7.60
N GLY A 346 1.51 19.66 6.97
CA GLY A 346 2.79 19.79 7.66
C GLY A 346 2.83 21.07 8.49
N LEU A 347 3.43 21.00 9.65
CA LEU A 347 3.59 22.12 10.58
C LEU A 347 5.01 22.21 11.08
N ASP A 348 5.66 23.35 10.82
CA ASP A 348 6.91 23.77 11.46
C ASP A 348 6.66 25.02 12.30
N ARG A 349 7.73 25.61 12.83
CA ARG A 349 7.64 26.82 13.65
C ARG A 349 7.11 28.06 12.90
N ASN A 350 7.26 28.10 11.58
CA ASN A 350 7.01 29.27 10.74
C ASN A 350 5.77 29.12 9.85
N THR A 351 5.07 28.00 9.90
CA THR A 351 3.90 27.74 9.08
C THR A 351 2.80 28.75 9.33
N ALA A 352 2.19 29.27 8.26
CA ALA A 352 1.05 30.18 8.36
C ALA A 352 -0.23 29.42 8.75
N LEU A 353 -0.47 29.23 10.05
CA LEU A 353 -1.57 28.43 10.57
C LEU A 353 -2.91 29.16 10.63
N GLN A 354 -2.92 30.49 10.55
CA GLN A 354 -4.15 31.31 10.66
C GLN A 354 -5.23 30.92 9.63
N PRO A 355 -4.95 30.71 8.33
CA PRO A 355 -5.97 30.27 7.36
C PRO A 355 -6.57 28.90 7.67
N VAL A 356 -5.76 28.00 8.23
CA VAL A 356 -6.25 26.68 8.68
C VAL A 356 -7.20 26.85 9.88
N LEU A 357 -6.85 27.71 10.85
CA LEU A 357 -7.72 28.05 11.99
C LEU A 357 -9.06 28.63 11.53
N GLU A 358 -9.05 29.52 10.55
CA GLU A 358 -10.26 30.09 9.95
C GLU A 358 -11.12 28.99 9.31
N THR A 359 -10.49 28.08 8.55
CA THR A 359 -11.17 26.94 7.95
C THR A 359 -11.76 26.00 8.99
N VAL A 360 -11.00 25.67 10.04
CA VAL A 360 -11.46 24.84 11.16
C VAL A 360 -12.69 25.47 11.85
N LYS A 361 -12.73 26.80 12.01
CA LYS A 361 -13.85 27.50 12.64
C LYS A 361 -15.08 27.61 11.76
N SER A 362 -14.92 27.75 10.43
CA SER A 362 -16.00 28.09 9.51
C SER A 362 -16.62 26.89 8.80
N ARG A 363 -15.89 25.76 8.63
CA ARG A 363 -16.35 24.61 7.82
C ARG A 363 -17.10 23.59 8.66
N GLU A 364 -18.42 23.50 8.51
CA GLU A 364 -19.27 22.55 9.26
C GLU A 364 -19.01 21.08 8.87
N SER A 365 -18.67 20.84 7.61
CA SER A 365 -18.38 19.49 7.08
C SER A 365 -17.09 18.87 7.63
N LEU A 366 -16.16 19.69 8.14
CA LEU A 366 -14.87 19.21 8.62
C LEU A 366 -15.04 18.28 9.83
N ARG A 367 -14.34 17.15 9.80
CA ARG A 367 -14.38 16.09 10.82
C ARG A 367 -13.03 15.80 11.44
N VAL A 368 -11.98 15.82 10.61
CA VAL A 368 -10.64 15.41 11.00
C VAL A 368 -9.63 16.47 10.59
N VAL A 369 -8.68 16.75 11.47
CA VAL A 369 -7.48 17.53 11.19
C VAL A 369 -6.27 16.67 11.54
N THR A 370 -5.38 16.42 10.59
CA THR A 370 -4.13 15.70 10.83
C THR A 370 -2.94 16.63 10.66
N VAL A 371 -2.05 16.64 11.63
CA VAL A 371 -0.85 17.49 11.63
C VAL A 371 0.39 16.62 11.66
N HIS A 372 1.23 16.76 10.64
CA HIS A 372 2.58 16.23 10.64
C HIS A 372 3.51 17.27 11.23
N LEU A 373 4.06 16.98 12.40
CA LEU A 373 4.97 17.87 13.10
C LEU A 373 6.39 17.74 12.52
N TRP A 374 6.82 18.77 11.81
CA TRP A 374 8.19 18.96 11.41
C TRP A 374 9.02 19.52 12.58
N ASP A 375 10.33 19.65 12.38
CA ASP A 375 11.23 20.19 13.39
C ASP A 375 10.76 21.54 13.94
N GLY A 376 10.55 21.62 15.27
CA GLY A 376 10.02 22.79 15.97
C GLY A 376 8.50 23.00 15.82
N GLY A 377 7.78 22.14 15.12
CA GLY A 377 6.33 22.26 14.93
C GLY A 377 5.51 22.14 16.22
N GLU A 378 6.01 21.37 17.20
CA GLU A 378 5.40 21.25 18.53
C GLU A 378 5.43 22.58 19.32
N HIS A 379 6.33 23.49 18.98
CA HIS A 379 6.47 24.82 19.61
C HIS A 379 5.81 25.93 18.79
N HIS A 380 5.01 25.62 17.78
CA HIS A 380 4.33 26.60 16.97
C HIS A 380 3.37 27.46 17.82
N PRO A 381 3.45 28.81 17.78
CA PRO A 381 2.71 29.68 18.70
C PRO A 381 1.18 29.56 18.59
N GLN A 382 0.66 29.19 17.41
CA GLN A 382 -0.79 29.01 17.21
C GLN A 382 -1.27 27.54 17.37
N LEU A 383 -0.40 26.58 17.67
CA LEU A 383 -0.80 25.19 17.86
C LEU A 383 -1.80 25.01 19.03
N PRO A 384 -1.65 25.69 20.17
CA PRO A 384 -2.66 25.66 21.23
C PRO A 384 -4.03 26.16 20.75
N ALA A 385 -4.06 27.20 19.93
CA ALA A 385 -5.30 27.73 19.36
C ALA A 385 -5.97 26.73 18.41
N LEU A 386 -5.19 25.98 17.63
CA LEU A 386 -5.70 24.90 16.79
C LEU A 386 -6.32 23.77 17.63
N LYS A 387 -5.62 23.33 18.69
CA LYS A 387 -6.13 22.31 19.63
C LYS A 387 -7.46 22.73 20.23
N ILE A 388 -7.56 23.97 20.72
CA ILE A 388 -8.79 24.53 21.30
C ILE A 388 -9.90 24.60 20.24
N ALA A 389 -9.60 25.09 19.03
CA ALA A 389 -10.59 25.19 17.97
C ALA A 389 -11.14 23.82 17.54
N CYS A 390 -10.29 22.81 17.42
CA CYS A 390 -10.69 21.44 17.12
C CYS A 390 -11.55 20.85 18.25
N ALA A 391 -11.11 20.99 19.51
CA ALA A 391 -11.86 20.51 20.67
C ALA A 391 -13.25 21.18 20.79
N TYR A 392 -13.31 22.50 20.60
CA TYR A 392 -14.58 23.24 20.63
C TYR A 392 -15.57 22.79 19.55
N ARG A 393 -15.04 22.42 18.37
CA ARG A 393 -15.82 21.93 17.24
C ARG A 393 -16.08 20.41 17.29
N GLY A 394 -15.52 19.68 18.24
CA GLY A 394 -15.61 18.22 18.33
C GLY A 394 -14.91 17.51 17.16
N LEU A 395 -13.84 18.11 16.59
CA LEU A 395 -13.07 17.53 15.50
C LEU A 395 -12.00 16.58 16.06
N ASP A 396 -11.77 15.48 15.34
CA ASP A 396 -10.66 14.57 15.64
C ASP A 396 -9.34 15.23 15.20
N LEU A 397 -8.48 15.59 16.16
CA LEU A 397 -7.17 16.14 15.92
C LEU A 397 -6.11 15.09 16.12
N ARG A 398 -5.44 14.72 15.02
CA ARG A 398 -4.36 13.74 15.00
C ARG A 398 -3.03 14.45 14.79
N MET A 399 -2.03 14.10 15.58
CA MET A 399 -0.69 14.66 15.45
C MET A 399 0.34 13.53 15.40
N THR A 400 1.29 13.62 14.48
CA THR A 400 2.36 12.64 14.33
C THR A 400 3.65 13.30 13.86
N THR A 401 4.78 12.76 14.28
CA THR A 401 6.11 13.10 13.77
C THR A 401 6.58 12.11 12.70
N ASP A 402 5.85 10.99 12.53
CA ASP A 402 6.17 9.98 11.54
C ASP A 402 5.43 10.25 10.22
N ILE A 403 6.20 10.50 9.17
CA ILE A 403 5.68 10.74 7.82
C ILE A 403 4.95 9.52 7.25
N GLN A 404 5.35 8.31 7.62
CA GLN A 404 4.68 7.09 7.14
C GLN A 404 3.30 6.96 7.75
N ILE A 405 3.18 7.22 9.05
CA ILE A 405 1.89 7.27 9.74
C ILE A 405 1.02 8.39 9.15
N PHE A 406 1.57 9.59 8.95
CA PHE A 406 0.86 10.71 8.33
C PHE A 406 0.27 10.36 6.95
N ARG A 407 1.05 9.69 6.10
CA ARG A 407 0.60 9.21 4.78
C ARG A 407 -0.43 8.09 4.89
N ALA A 408 -0.27 7.19 5.86
CA ALA A 408 -1.16 6.04 6.04
C ALA A 408 -2.55 6.42 6.62
N LEU A 409 -2.65 7.46 7.46
CA LEU A 409 -3.89 7.86 8.14
C LEU A 409 -5.03 8.22 7.17
N ILE A 410 -4.71 8.79 6.02
CA ILE A 410 -5.72 9.19 5.01
C ILE A 410 -6.35 7.97 4.33
N VAL A 411 -5.54 6.97 4.03
CA VAL A 411 -5.99 5.74 3.35
C VAL A 411 -7.03 4.97 4.16
N ARG A 412 -6.93 5.01 5.49
CA ARG A 412 -7.73 4.15 6.39
C ARG A 412 -9.18 4.61 6.56
N ILE A 413 -9.52 5.87 6.32
CA ILE A 413 -10.91 6.34 6.43
C ILE A 413 -11.80 5.67 5.35
N PHE A 414 -11.24 5.37 4.17
CA PHE A 414 -11.99 4.69 3.09
C PHE A 414 -11.86 3.16 3.17
N ASP A 415 -10.72 2.62 3.59
CA ASP A 415 -10.51 1.17 3.73
C ASP A 415 -11.40 0.55 4.82
N VAL A 416 -11.67 1.26 5.91
CA VAL A 416 -12.58 0.78 6.97
C VAL A 416 -14.01 0.59 6.43
N PHE A 417 -14.49 1.48 5.55
CA PHE A 417 -15.79 1.28 4.90
C PHE A 417 -15.76 0.13 3.89
N GLY A 418 -14.66 -0.06 3.16
CA GLY A 418 -14.48 -1.19 2.23
C GLY A 418 -14.43 -2.53 2.97
N ILE A 419 -13.70 -2.61 4.07
CA ILE A 419 -13.62 -3.81 4.91
C ILE A 419 -14.97 -4.10 5.58
N LEU A 420 -15.67 -3.08 6.09
CA LEU A 420 -17.01 -3.25 6.68
C LEU A 420 -18.03 -3.72 5.64
N LEU A 421 -17.96 -3.22 4.41
CA LEU A 421 -18.81 -3.65 3.30
C LEU A 421 -18.52 -5.09 2.88
N VAL A 422 -17.26 -5.49 2.84
CA VAL A 422 -16.84 -6.88 2.57
C VAL A 422 -17.31 -7.81 3.69
N ILE A 423 -17.16 -7.41 4.96
CA ILE A 423 -17.64 -8.19 6.12
C ILE A 423 -19.17 -8.30 6.08
N LEU A 424 -19.89 -7.20 5.80
CA LEU A 424 -21.35 -7.22 5.66
C LEU A 424 -21.81 -8.07 4.47
N THR A 425 -21.08 -8.04 3.36
CA THR A 425 -21.41 -8.88 2.17
C THR A 425 -21.16 -10.35 2.46
N ILE A 426 -20.10 -10.68 3.18
CA ILE A 426 -19.81 -12.07 3.61
C ILE A 426 -20.85 -12.54 4.62
N LEU A 427 -21.25 -11.71 5.56
CA LEU A 427 -22.34 -12.03 6.51
C LEU A 427 -23.68 -12.21 5.79
N PHE A 428 -23.97 -11.44 4.73
CA PHE A 428 -25.22 -11.56 3.95
C PHE A 428 -25.26 -12.80 3.03
N ILE A 429 -24.11 -13.39 2.73
CA ILE A 429 -24.01 -14.65 1.93
C ILE A 429 -24.08 -15.89 2.84
N ILE A 430 -23.80 -15.74 4.14
CA ILE A 430 -23.80 -16.85 5.13
C ILE A 430 -25.16 -16.98 5.84
N PHE A 431 -25.99 -15.96 5.82
CA PHE A 431 -27.38 -15.96 6.30
C PHE A 431 -28.38 -15.90 5.12
#